data_0782cee1c2ac289351a1543405ea7ac5
#
_entry.id   0782cee1c2ac289351a1543405ea7ac5
#
_cell.length_a   1.000
_cell.length_b   1.000
_cell.length_c   1.000
_cell.angle_alpha   90.00
_cell.angle_beta   90.00
_cell.angle_gamma   90.00
#
_symmetry.space_group_name_H-M   'P 1'
#
loop_
_entity.id
_entity.type
_entity.pdbx_description
1 polymer ?
#
loop_
_entity_poly.entity_id
_entity_poly.type
_entity_poly.pdbx_seq_one_letter_code
_entity_poly.pdbx_strand_id
1 'polypeptide(L)'
;MQRILIMLAAAVLAACGGGSGGGGGGTASGGGGGGTSPPPDTGGPDCSATAQKEFVLARMRDVYLWADRLPADIDIADFDTPEALLAELRSFSPPGSGGQSVDRFSFIGSAEADAQFFGEGQFAGFGFSSRFEAENDLRFTRVFADSPAARAGFERGQRVLEIDGRTIAEIQAAEGINAVFGPSEVGVTRSFRIREPDGSEFEVSVSKDVVTIDPVPQARSLDAQGASVGYLEMAQFIGTAEGAGGPLDEAFSSFDDASVTGLVIDLRYNGGGLVRTAELLGDYLGWGAAPSEVFSRTRFNDANSSSNRDELFQFVAASPVLSDIVFIH
;
A
#
# COMPACT_ATOMS: atom_id res chain seq x y z
N MET A 1 -20.20 -7.55 15.36
CA MET A 1 -19.98 -6.51 14.33
C MET A 1 -18.76 -5.73 14.74
N GLN A 2 -17.63 -6.05 14.17
CA GLN A 2 -16.35 -5.40 14.45
C GLN A 2 -16.28 -4.15 13.58
N ARG A 3 -16.24 -2.98 14.21
CA ARG A 3 -16.19 -1.69 13.51
C ARG A 3 -14.81 -1.55 12.87
N ILE A 4 -14.74 -1.63 11.55
CA ILE A 4 -13.52 -1.29 10.81
C ILE A 4 -13.43 0.24 10.79
N LEU A 5 -12.49 0.77 11.56
CA LEU A 5 -12.13 2.20 11.57
C LEU A 5 -11.04 2.39 10.51
N ILE A 6 -11.41 2.82 9.32
CA ILE A 6 -10.45 3.16 8.27
C ILE A 6 -10.07 4.64 8.47
N MET A 7 -8.83 4.87 8.92
CA MET A 7 -8.28 6.22 9.01
C MET A 7 -7.48 6.51 7.75
N LEU A 8 -7.96 7.44 6.96
CA LEU A 8 -7.23 7.99 5.83
C LEU A 8 -6.53 9.28 6.29
N ALA A 9 -5.32 9.20 6.79
CA ALA A 9 -4.44 10.35 6.94
C ALA A 9 -3.45 10.36 5.77
N ALA A 10 -3.91 10.73 4.58
CA ALA A 10 -3.01 11.06 3.49
C ALA A 10 -2.41 12.44 3.75
N ALA A 11 -1.26 12.49 4.40
CA ALA A 11 -0.44 13.69 4.47
C ALA A 11 0.35 13.79 3.16
N VAL A 12 -0.12 14.60 2.22
CA VAL A 12 0.60 14.93 0.99
C VAL A 12 1.76 15.86 1.35
N LEU A 13 2.97 15.32 1.45
CA LEU A 13 4.18 16.11 1.36
C LEU A 13 4.42 16.43 -0.12
N ALA A 14 4.05 17.63 -0.55
CA ALA A 14 4.35 18.10 -1.87
C ALA A 14 5.86 18.16 -2.09
N ALA A 15 6.34 17.28 -2.95
CA ALA A 15 7.55 17.35 -3.76
C ALA A 15 8.81 17.96 -3.12
N CYS A 16 9.50 17.21 -2.27
CA CYS A 16 10.93 17.35 -2.04
C CYS A 16 11.72 16.26 -2.78
N GLY A 17 11.46 16.11 -4.08
CA GLY A 17 12.22 15.24 -4.97
C GLY A 17 13.51 15.93 -5.38
N GLY A 18 14.62 15.69 -4.66
CA GLY A 18 15.94 16.13 -5.05
C GLY A 18 16.48 15.33 -6.24
N GLY A 19 16.31 15.83 -7.45
CA GLY A 19 16.96 15.30 -8.63
C GLY A 19 18.44 15.62 -8.61
N SER A 20 19.30 14.64 -8.37
CA SER A 20 20.73 14.72 -8.66
C SER A 20 20.96 14.55 -10.16
N GLY A 21 20.92 15.66 -10.90
CA GLY A 21 21.32 15.71 -12.30
C GLY A 21 22.83 15.62 -12.45
N GLY A 22 23.31 14.53 -13.04
CA GLY A 22 24.67 14.35 -13.50
C GLY A 22 24.98 15.29 -14.69
N GLY A 23 25.90 16.23 -14.49
CA GLY A 23 26.37 17.14 -15.49
C GLY A 23 27.40 16.52 -16.40
N GLY A 24 27.13 16.54 -17.72
CA GLY A 24 28.10 16.31 -18.78
C GLY A 24 28.88 17.59 -19.09
N GLY A 25 30.20 17.45 -19.17
CA GLY A 25 31.11 18.54 -19.38
C GLY A 25 31.07 19.19 -20.77
N GLY A 26 31.31 20.47 -20.80
CA GLY A 26 31.60 21.26 -21.98
C GLY A 26 32.51 22.42 -21.62
N THR A 27 33.75 22.37 -22.12
CA THR A 27 34.78 23.39 -21.99
C THR A 27 34.47 24.61 -22.85
N ALA A 28 34.47 25.83 -22.26
CA ALA A 28 34.84 27.04 -22.95
C ALA A 28 35.40 28.08 -21.98
N SER A 29 36.55 28.60 -22.33
CA SER A 29 37.31 29.63 -21.63
C SER A 29 36.81 31.04 -21.90
N GLY A 30 36.97 31.95 -20.94
CA GLY A 30 37.12 33.37 -21.21
C GLY A 30 36.44 34.33 -20.25
N GLY A 31 37.20 34.89 -19.32
CA GLY A 31 37.34 36.27 -18.99
C GLY A 31 36.18 37.06 -18.37
N GLY A 32 36.48 37.71 -17.24
CA GLY A 32 35.92 39.00 -16.87
C GLY A 32 35.12 39.05 -15.58
N GLY A 33 35.72 39.64 -14.54
CA GLY A 33 35.19 39.85 -13.20
C GLY A 33 33.94 40.74 -13.18
N GLY A 34 33.10 40.44 -12.23
CA GLY A 34 31.97 41.25 -11.82
C GLY A 34 31.27 40.49 -10.69
N GLY A 35 31.50 40.93 -9.45
CA GLY A 35 30.81 40.38 -8.29
C GLY A 35 29.31 40.74 -8.38
N THR A 36 28.54 39.77 -8.75
CA THR A 36 27.10 39.81 -8.54
C THR A 36 26.80 38.79 -7.43
N SER A 37 26.26 39.31 -6.32
CA SER A 37 25.61 38.46 -5.31
C SER A 37 24.66 37.51 -6.00
N PRO A 38 24.60 36.25 -5.59
CA PRO A 38 23.58 35.34 -6.12
C PRO A 38 22.19 35.96 -5.91
N PRO A 39 21.25 35.82 -6.87
CA PRO A 39 19.90 36.28 -6.67
C PRO A 39 19.33 35.59 -5.42
N PRO A 40 18.45 36.28 -4.65
CA PRO A 40 17.82 35.63 -3.51
C PRO A 40 17.13 34.37 -3.98
N ASP A 41 17.40 33.30 -3.25
CA ASP A 41 16.77 32.00 -3.42
C ASP A 41 15.26 32.24 -3.49
N THR A 42 14.64 32.05 -4.65
CA THR A 42 13.21 32.15 -4.81
C THR A 42 12.62 30.88 -4.21
N GLY A 43 12.37 30.93 -2.89
CA GLY A 43 12.02 29.86 -1.99
C GLY A 43 11.10 28.81 -2.58
N GLY A 44 11.70 27.70 -2.99
CA GLY A 44 11.00 26.42 -3.00
C GLY A 44 10.61 26.04 -1.56
N PRO A 45 9.68 25.11 -1.37
CA PRO A 45 9.31 24.67 -0.03
C PRO A 45 10.55 24.21 0.72
N ASP A 46 10.71 24.69 1.96
CA ASP A 46 11.80 24.26 2.84
C ASP A 46 11.61 22.76 3.17
N CYS A 47 12.52 21.93 2.67
CA CYS A 47 12.51 20.47 2.87
C CYS A 47 13.48 20.04 3.99
N SER A 48 13.92 20.96 4.83
CA SER A 48 14.74 20.61 6.00
C SER A 48 14.00 19.65 6.93
N ALA A 49 14.74 18.85 7.69
CA ALA A 49 14.17 17.96 8.69
C ALA A 49 13.31 18.72 9.72
N THR A 50 13.66 19.97 10.01
CA THR A 50 12.86 20.84 10.90
C THR A 50 11.52 21.17 10.28
N ALA A 51 11.50 21.64 9.02
CA ALA A 51 10.26 21.96 8.32
C ALA A 51 9.35 20.73 8.13
N GLN A 52 9.93 19.56 7.88
CA GLN A 52 9.18 18.31 7.81
C GLN A 52 8.56 17.96 9.18
N LYS A 53 9.28 18.10 10.28
CA LYS A 53 8.76 17.86 11.63
C LYS A 53 7.65 18.87 11.99
N GLU A 54 7.82 20.16 11.64
CA GLU A 54 6.78 21.19 11.82
C GLU A 54 5.51 20.82 11.04
N PHE A 55 5.67 20.38 9.79
CA PHE A 55 4.56 19.92 8.98
C PHE A 55 3.82 18.72 9.62
N VAL A 56 4.56 17.69 10.06
CA VAL A 56 3.97 16.51 10.73
C VAL A 56 3.18 16.94 11.96
N LEU A 57 3.75 17.77 12.84
CA LEU A 57 3.06 18.23 14.04
C LEU A 57 1.82 19.05 13.70
N ALA A 58 1.91 19.96 12.74
CA ALA A 58 0.78 20.77 12.28
C ALA A 58 -0.34 19.90 11.72
N ARG A 59 -0.03 18.93 10.89
CA ARG A 59 -1.02 18.01 10.31
C ARG A 59 -1.66 17.11 11.38
N MET A 60 -0.88 16.58 12.32
CA MET A 60 -1.42 15.79 13.42
C MET A 60 -2.37 16.61 14.31
N ARG A 61 -2.06 17.86 14.58
CA ARG A 61 -2.95 18.76 15.33
C ARG A 61 -4.23 19.13 14.57
N ASP A 62 -4.15 19.23 13.24
CA ASP A 62 -5.27 19.60 12.38
C ASP A 62 -6.23 18.43 12.13
N VAL A 63 -5.71 17.29 11.60
CA VAL A 63 -6.57 16.23 11.05
C VAL A 63 -6.56 14.92 11.83
N TYR A 64 -5.67 14.76 12.82
CA TYR A 64 -5.60 13.50 13.56
C TYR A 64 -6.90 13.25 14.34
N LEU A 65 -7.40 12.02 14.28
CA LEU A 65 -8.68 11.70 14.92
C LEU A 65 -8.67 11.96 16.44
N TRP A 66 -7.52 11.78 17.05
CA TRP A 66 -7.31 12.02 18.49
C TRP A 66 -6.41 13.24 18.72
N ALA A 67 -6.60 14.32 17.95
CA ALA A 67 -5.83 15.56 18.08
C ALA A 67 -5.98 16.19 19.48
N ASP A 68 -7.13 16.01 20.12
CA ASP A 68 -7.43 16.45 21.49
C ASP A 68 -6.57 15.75 22.56
N ARG A 69 -5.94 14.62 22.23
CA ARG A 69 -5.06 13.87 23.14
C ARG A 69 -3.59 14.22 22.98
N LEU A 70 -3.24 14.98 21.96
CA LEU A 70 -1.85 15.37 21.71
C LEU A 70 -1.41 16.43 22.75
N PRO A 71 -0.22 16.31 23.34
CA PRO A 71 0.33 17.33 24.20
C PRO A 71 0.44 18.68 23.50
N ALA A 72 0.16 19.76 24.23
CA ALA A 72 0.23 21.11 23.70
C ALA A 72 1.69 21.56 23.45
N ASP A 73 2.62 21.07 24.25
CA ASP A 73 4.00 21.53 24.41
C ASP A 73 5.06 20.52 23.90
N ILE A 74 4.78 19.83 22.78
CA ILE A 74 5.77 18.98 22.13
C ILE A 74 6.87 19.84 21.50
N ASP A 75 8.12 19.62 21.93
CA ASP A 75 9.28 20.22 21.30
C ASP A 75 9.77 19.29 20.16
N ILE A 76 9.68 19.76 18.92
CA ILE A 76 10.14 19.01 17.74
C ILE A 76 11.66 18.81 17.73
N ALA A 77 12.41 19.58 18.52
CA ALA A 77 13.87 19.44 18.63
C ALA A 77 14.27 18.16 19.38
N ASP A 78 13.38 17.58 20.18
CA ASP A 78 13.62 16.32 20.89
C ASP A 78 13.66 15.09 19.98
N PHE A 79 13.31 15.24 18.71
CA PHE A 79 13.21 14.14 17.75
C PHE A 79 14.21 14.31 16.61
N ASP A 80 14.97 13.27 16.31
CA ASP A 80 15.98 13.30 15.25
C ASP A 80 15.34 13.35 13.85
N THR A 81 14.18 12.67 13.67
CA THR A 81 13.51 12.55 12.35
C THR A 81 12.01 12.82 12.44
N PRO A 82 11.36 13.18 11.32
CA PRO A 82 9.89 13.29 11.26
C PRO A 82 9.16 12.00 11.65
N GLU A 83 9.73 10.83 11.30
CA GLU A 83 9.18 9.52 11.64
C GLU A 83 9.22 9.26 13.15
N ALA A 84 10.31 9.66 13.83
CA ALA A 84 10.42 9.54 15.29
C ALA A 84 9.37 10.42 15.98
N LEU A 85 9.16 11.64 15.50
CA LEU A 85 8.09 12.52 15.98
C LEU A 85 6.71 11.89 15.74
N LEU A 86 6.44 11.37 14.54
CA LEU A 86 5.17 10.73 14.24
C LEU A 86 4.92 9.50 15.13
N ALA A 87 5.96 8.70 15.39
CA ALA A 87 5.85 7.54 16.27
C ALA A 87 5.43 7.93 17.69
N GLU A 88 5.99 9.02 18.22
CA GLU A 88 5.58 9.57 19.52
C GLU A 88 4.13 10.07 19.48
N LEU A 89 3.76 10.87 18.49
CA LEU A 89 2.39 11.40 18.36
C LEU A 89 1.33 10.29 18.27
N ARG A 90 1.62 9.17 17.60
CA ARG A 90 0.75 8.00 17.52
C ARG A 90 0.54 7.32 18.86
N SER A 91 1.51 7.41 19.77
CA SER A 91 1.43 6.78 21.09
C SER A 91 0.28 7.35 21.95
N PHE A 92 -0.17 8.57 21.66
CA PHE A 92 -1.29 9.24 22.34
C PHE A 92 -2.67 8.75 21.85
N SER A 93 -2.76 7.91 20.82
CA SER A 93 -4.04 7.29 20.46
C SER A 93 -4.55 6.38 21.59
N PRO A 94 -5.86 6.10 21.67
CA PRO A 94 -6.39 5.20 22.68
C PRO A 94 -5.69 3.84 22.67
N PRO A 95 -5.60 3.14 23.81
CA PRO A 95 -5.13 1.77 23.84
C PRO A 95 -6.14 0.85 23.15
N GLY A 96 -5.64 -0.03 22.27
CA GLY A 96 -6.40 -1.11 21.68
C GLY A 96 -6.49 -2.36 22.58
N SER A 97 -7.11 -3.40 22.08
CA SER A 97 -7.13 -4.71 22.72
C SER A 97 -5.70 -5.25 22.81
N GLY A 98 -5.14 -5.33 24.02
CA GLY A 98 -3.75 -5.73 24.25
C GLY A 98 -2.81 -4.60 24.66
N GLY A 99 -3.35 -3.37 24.90
CA GLY A 99 -2.58 -2.24 25.45
C GLY A 99 -1.69 -1.50 24.47
N GLN A 100 -1.65 -1.91 23.21
CA GLN A 100 -0.94 -1.20 22.15
C GLN A 100 -1.79 -0.03 21.62
N SER A 101 -1.14 1.00 21.08
CA SER A 101 -1.80 2.11 20.40
C SER A 101 -2.76 1.60 19.31
N VAL A 102 -3.97 2.18 19.25
CA VAL A 102 -4.94 1.89 18.17
C VAL A 102 -4.40 2.37 16.82
N ASP A 103 -3.70 3.50 16.80
CA ASP A 103 -3.08 4.01 15.58
C ASP A 103 -1.82 3.22 15.23
N ARG A 104 -1.95 2.32 14.26
CA ARG A 104 -0.86 1.58 13.63
C ARG A 104 -0.71 1.92 12.15
N PHE A 105 -1.48 2.91 11.68
CA PHE A 105 -1.70 3.16 10.25
C PHE A 105 -1.16 4.50 9.78
N SER A 106 -0.94 5.47 10.69
CA SER A 106 -0.32 6.74 10.33
C SER A 106 1.16 6.51 10.00
N PHE A 107 1.57 6.92 8.82
CA PHE A 107 2.97 6.82 8.33
C PHE A 107 3.31 8.03 7.46
N ILE A 108 4.60 8.22 7.20
CA ILE A 108 5.12 9.21 6.25
C ILE A 108 5.55 8.45 5.01
N GLY A 109 5.08 8.87 3.84
CA GLY A 109 5.41 8.28 2.55
C GLY A 109 5.69 9.34 1.50
N SER A 110 6.21 8.91 0.35
CA SER A 110 6.33 9.75 -0.83
C SER A 110 4.96 9.88 -1.50
N ALA A 111 4.51 11.13 -1.70
CA ALA A 111 3.25 11.38 -2.41
C ALA A 111 3.26 10.85 -3.85
N GLU A 112 4.42 10.87 -4.50
CA GLU A 112 4.61 10.32 -5.85
C GLU A 112 4.48 8.78 -5.83
N ALA A 113 5.14 8.11 -4.88
CA ALA A 113 5.04 6.66 -4.73
C ALA A 113 3.60 6.23 -4.39
N ASP A 114 2.92 6.97 -3.53
CA ASP A 114 1.51 6.73 -3.19
C ASP A 114 0.59 6.92 -4.40
N ALA A 115 0.80 7.98 -5.20
CA ALA A 115 0.04 8.21 -6.42
C ALA A 115 0.25 7.10 -7.45
N GLN A 116 1.47 6.63 -7.65
CA GLN A 116 1.78 5.50 -8.52
C GLN A 116 1.15 4.20 -7.99
N PHE A 117 1.29 3.92 -6.69
CA PHE A 117 0.77 2.70 -6.10
C PHE A 117 -0.77 2.66 -6.11
N PHE A 118 -1.42 3.67 -5.54
CA PHE A 118 -2.87 3.68 -5.39
C PHE A 118 -3.62 4.11 -6.65
N GLY A 119 -3.02 4.98 -7.49
CA GLY A 119 -3.63 5.49 -8.72
C GLY A 119 -3.34 4.62 -9.93
N GLU A 120 -2.07 4.29 -10.15
CA GLU A 120 -1.62 3.57 -11.34
C GLU A 120 -1.43 2.07 -11.11
N GLY A 121 -1.48 1.61 -9.86
CA GLY A 121 -1.23 0.22 -9.51
C GLY A 121 0.22 -0.19 -9.73
N GLN A 122 1.18 0.72 -9.58
CA GLN A 122 2.58 0.47 -9.87
C GLN A 122 3.49 0.74 -8.68
N PHE A 123 4.58 -0.01 -8.58
CA PHE A 123 5.64 0.23 -7.60
C PHE A 123 6.99 -0.26 -8.12
N ALA A 124 8.09 0.35 -7.66
CA ALA A 124 9.44 -0.15 -7.92
C ALA A 124 9.77 -1.27 -6.93
N GLY A 125 10.00 -2.49 -7.45
CA GLY A 125 10.25 -3.65 -6.60
C GLY A 125 10.68 -4.90 -7.34
N PHE A 126 10.95 -5.99 -6.60
CA PHE A 126 11.21 -7.30 -7.19
C PHE A 126 9.94 -7.96 -7.75
N GLY A 127 8.76 -7.59 -7.21
CA GLY A 127 7.48 -8.13 -7.65
C GLY A 127 7.06 -9.39 -6.91
N PHE A 128 7.34 -9.48 -5.62
CA PHE A 128 6.80 -10.50 -4.73
C PHE A 128 6.38 -9.92 -3.38
N SER A 129 5.52 -10.64 -2.69
CA SER A 129 5.28 -10.51 -1.26
C SER A 129 5.80 -11.74 -0.53
N SER A 130 6.28 -11.57 0.70
CA SER A 130 6.79 -12.67 1.50
C SER A 130 6.36 -12.53 2.96
N ARG A 131 6.37 -13.64 3.68
CA ARG A 131 6.16 -13.65 5.13
C ARG A 131 6.92 -14.79 5.77
N PHE A 132 7.12 -14.68 7.08
CA PHE A 132 7.64 -15.76 7.89
C PHE A 132 6.52 -16.74 8.25
N GLU A 133 6.65 -18.01 7.86
CA GLU A 133 5.76 -19.10 8.27
C GLU A 133 6.20 -19.68 9.63
N ALA A 134 7.50 -19.60 9.93
CA ALA A 134 8.13 -19.94 11.20
C ALA A 134 9.41 -19.13 11.37
N GLU A 135 10.11 -19.28 12.49
CA GLU A 135 11.41 -18.64 12.70
C GLU A 135 12.37 -19.00 11.55
N ASN A 136 12.90 -17.98 10.88
CA ASN A 136 13.80 -18.11 9.72
C ASN A 136 13.24 -18.89 8.51
N ASP A 137 11.93 -19.13 8.46
CA ASP A 137 11.25 -19.73 7.31
C ASP A 137 10.51 -18.64 6.52
N LEU A 138 11.25 -17.89 5.69
CA LEU A 138 10.71 -16.85 4.83
C LEU A 138 10.21 -17.46 3.53
N ARG A 139 8.92 -17.26 3.19
CA ARG A 139 8.31 -17.78 1.96
C ARG A 139 7.63 -16.70 1.15
N PHE A 140 7.60 -16.90 -0.17
CA PHE A 140 6.79 -16.07 -1.04
C PHE A 140 5.31 -16.40 -0.85
N THR A 141 4.52 -15.35 -0.60
CA THR A 141 3.06 -15.45 -0.45
C THR A 141 2.33 -15.06 -1.72
N ARG A 142 2.95 -14.16 -2.51
CA ARG A 142 2.49 -13.74 -3.82
C ARG A 142 3.69 -13.44 -4.71
N VAL A 143 3.57 -13.75 -5.98
CA VAL A 143 4.47 -13.28 -7.04
C VAL A 143 3.59 -12.59 -8.08
N PHE A 144 3.88 -11.33 -8.37
CA PHE A 144 3.11 -10.55 -9.34
C PHE A 144 3.47 -11.01 -10.75
N ALA A 145 2.44 -11.14 -11.59
CA ALA A 145 2.64 -11.51 -12.99
C ALA A 145 3.56 -10.49 -13.70
N ASP A 146 4.33 -10.95 -14.67
CA ASP A 146 5.24 -10.13 -15.49
C ASP A 146 6.30 -9.33 -14.69
N SER A 147 6.42 -9.59 -13.39
CA SER A 147 7.42 -8.97 -12.53
C SER A 147 8.83 -9.54 -12.73
N PRO A 148 9.89 -8.84 -12.25
CA PRO A 148 11.24 -9.42 -12.21
C PRO A 148 11.29 -10.77 -11.49
N ALA A 149 10.58 -10.93 -10.38
CA ALA A 149 10.51 -12.18 -9.64
C ALA A 149 9.85 -13.30 -10.44
N ALA A 150 8.75 -13.04 -11.14
CA ALA A 150 8.09 -14.02 -12.01
C ALA A 150 9.02 -14.45 -13.16
N ARG A 151 9.71 -13.50 -13.80
CA ARG A 151 10.69 -13.80 -14.85
C ARG A 151 11.90 -14.60 -14.35
N ALA A 152 12.23 -14.47 -13.06
CA ALA A 152 13.30 -15.22 -12.40
C ALA A 152 12.86 -16.62 -11.92
N GLY A 153 11.61 -17.02 -12.14
CA GLY A 153 11.08 -18.32 -11.74
C GLY A 153 10.63 -18.39 -10.28
N PHE A 154 10.37 -17.25 -9.64
CA PHE A 154 9.80 -17.26 -8.29
C PHE A 154 8.34 -17.65 -8.35
N GLU A 155 7.94 -18.46 -7.37
CA GLU A 155 6.57 -18.95 -7.22
C GLU A 155 6.12 -18.90 -5.76
N ARG A 156 4.81 -18.81 -5.55
CA ARG A 156 4.22 -18.86 -4.22
C ARG A 156 4.55 -20.17 -3.52
N GLY A 157 4.95 -20.08 -2.24
CA GLY A 157 5.27 -21.23 -1.40
C GLY A 157 6.74 -21.62 -1.38
N GLN A 158 7.53 -21.19 -2.39
CA GLN A 158 8.98 -21.34 -2.35
C GLN A 158 9.58 -20.66 -1.12
N ARG A 159 10.66 -21.23 -0.59
CA ARG A 159 11.38 -20.73 0.57
C ARG A 159 12.63 -19.97 0.18
N VAL A 160 12.81 -18.78 0.74
CA VAL A 160 14.05 -18.01 0.61
C VAL A 160 15.05 -18.56 1.65
N LEU A 161 16.20 -19.02 1.19
CA LEU A 161 17.28 -19.53 2.04
C LEU A 161 18.30 -18.45 2.36
N GLU A 162 18.74 -17.72 1.31
CA GLU A 162 19.77 -16.70 1.40
C GLU A 162 19.43 -15.51 0.51
N ILE A 163 19.91 -14.33 0.92
CA ILE A 163 19.93 -13.11 0.12
C ILE A 163 21.34 -12.55 0.17
N ASP A 164 21.96 -12.32 -0.98
CA ASP A 164 23.35 -11.86 -1.14
C ASP A 164 24.34 -12.74 -0.34
N GLY A 165 24.14 -14.08 -0.37
CA GLY A 165 24.98 -15.07 0.30
C GLY A 165 24.83 -15.11 1.83
N ARG A 166 23.88 -14.38 2.40
CA ARG A 166 23.58 -14.36 3.84
C ARG A 166 22.29 -15.12 4.10
N THR A 167 22.30 -16.00 5.09
CA THR A 167 21.11 -16.73 5.51
C THR A 167 20.05 -15.80 6.10
N ILE A 168 18.79 -16.21 6.05
CA ILE A 168 17.67 -15.44 6.64
C ILE A 168 17.90 -15.20 8.15
N ALA A 169 18.47 -16.17 8.86
CA ALA A 169 18.82 -16.03 10.28
C ALA A 169 19.84 -14.90 10.52
N GLU A 170 20.91 -14.84 9.73
CA GLU A 170 21.95 -13.81 9.84
C GLU A 170 21.37 -12.42 9.51
N ILE A 171 20.53 -12.30 8.49
CA ILE A 171 19.86 -11.05 8.12
C ILE A 171 18.94 -10.57 9.24
N GLN A 172 18.13 -11.46 9.82
CA GLN A 172 17.22 -11.11 10.91
C GLN A 172 17.96 -10.64 12.17
N ALA A 173 19.09 -11.27 12.49
CA ALA A 173 19.91 -10.89 13.64
C ALA A 173 20.64 -9.53 13.46
N ALA A 174 20.91 -9.12 12.22
CA ALA A 174 21.68 -7.91 11.92
C ALA A 174 20.79 -6.68 11.66
N GLU A 175 19.90 -6.74 10.68
CA GLU A 175 19.21 -5.56 10.15
C GLU A 175 17.72 -5.79 9.86
N GLY A 176 17.29 -7.06 9.86
CA GLY A 176 15.93 -7.44 9.49
C GLY A 176 15.70 -7.53 7.98
N ILE A 177 14.64 -8.28 7.61
CA ILE A 177 14.39 -8.66 6.22
C ILE A 177 14.06 -7.47 5.31
N ASN A 178 13.43 -6.43 5.83
CA ASN A 178 13.07 -5.28 5.00
C ASN A 178 14.31 -4.47 4.57
N ALA A 179 15.31 -4.36 5.44
CA ALA A 179 16.53 -3.60 5.14
C ALA A 179 17.37 -4.26 4.04
N VAL A 180 17.46 -5.61 4.03
CA VAL A 180 18.26 -6.33 3.02
C VAL A 180 17.73 -6.12 1.60
N PHE A 181 16.42 -5.90 1.43
CA PHE A 181 15.87 -5.63 0.10
C PHE A 181 16.33 -4.28 -0.48
N GLY A 182 16.78 -3.36 0.36
CA GLY A 182 17.24 -2.02 -0.06
C GLY A 182 16.10 -1.10 -0.52
N PRO A 183 16.44 0.11 -1.03
CA PRO A 183 15.46 1.12 -1.40
C PRO A 183 14.53 0.64 -2.53
N SER A 184 13.31 1.21 -2.59
CA SER A 184 12.33 0.94 -3.65
C SER A 184 12.66 1.71 -4.93
N GLU A 185 13.80 1.37 -5.54
CA GLU A 185 14.35 2.02 -6.73
C GLU A 185 14.63 0.98 -7.82
N VAL A 186 14.34 1.34 -9.07
CA VAL A 186 14.65 0.51 -10.25
C VAL A 186 16.16 0.28 -10.35
N GLY A 187 16.58 -0.95 -10.67
CA GLY A 187 17.97 -1.34 -10.83
C GLY A 187 18.66 -1.86 -9.56
N VAL A 188 18.06 -1.73 -8.38
CA VAL A 188 18.56 -2.37 -7.16
C VAL A 188 18.54 -3.88 -7.33
N THR A 189 19.70 -4.53 -7.25
CA THR A 189 19.84 -5.97 -7.51
C THR A 189 20.15 -6.74 -6.24
N ARG A 190 19.58 -7.95 -6.10
CA ARG A 190 19.92 -8.92 -5.06
C ARG A 190 20.06 -10.31 -5.65
N SER A 191 20.95 -11.11 -5.07
CA SER A 191 21.05 -12.54 -5.33
C SER A 191 20.19 -13.30 -4.31
N PHE A 192 19.44 -14.29 -4.79
CA PHE A 192 18.56 -15.11 -3.98
C PHE A 192 18.91 -16.57 -4.13
N ARG A 193 19.02 -17.32 -3.02
CA ARG A 193 18.99 -18.78 -3.02
C ARG A 193 17.64 -19.27 -2.54
N ILE A 194 16.97 -19.98 -3.40
CA ILE A 194 15.57 -20.39 -3.25
C ILE A 194 15.49 -21.92 -3.17
N ARG A 195 14.58 -22.42 -2.31
CA ARG A 195 14.22 -23.83 -2.25
C ARG A 195 12.81 -24.03 -2.74
N GLU A 196 12.67 -24.94 -3.70
CA GLU A 196 11.39 -25.41 -4.22
C GLU A 196 10.64 -26.30 -3.21
N PRO A 197 9.32 -26.49 -3.39
CA PRO A 197 8.55 -27.43 -2.56
C PRO A 197 9.03 -28.88 -2.65
N ASP A 198 9.65 -29.30 -3.75
CA ASP A 198 10.22 -30.64 -3.94
C ASP A 198 11.60 -30.83 -3.29
N GLY A 199 12.16 -29.73 -2.73
CA GLY A 199 13.45 -29.71 -2.05
C GLY A 199 14.65 -29.32 -2.93
N SER A 200 14.47 -29.18 -4.24
CA SER A 200 15.51 -28.65 -5.14
C SER A 200 15.82 -27.18 -4.82
N GLU A 201 17.02 -26.74 -5.17
CA GLU A 201 17.46 -25.35 -4.91
C GLU A 201 18.03 -24.74 -6.19
N PHE A 202 17.81 -23.43 -6.32
CA PHE A 202 18.44 -22.63 -7.35
C PHE A 202 18.88 -21.28 -6.81
N GLU A 203 19.80 -20.65 -7.52
CA GLU A 203 20.30 -19.32 -7.22
C GLU A 203 20.10 -18.43 -8.45
N VAL A 204 19.61 -17.19 -8.20
CA VAL A 204 19.35 -16.22 -9.27
C VAL A 204 19.50 -14.80 -8.73
N SER A 205 20.03 -13.92 -9.58
CA SER A 205 20.07 -12.47 -9.32
C SER A 205 18.87 -11.80 -9.95
N VAL A 206 18.18 -10.98 -9.18
CA VAL A 206 16.98 -10.24 -9.60
C VAL A 206 17.19 -8.77 -9.36
N SER A 207 16.89 -7.96 -10.37
CA SER A 207 16.92 -6.48 -10.26
C SER A 207 15.50 -5.95 -10.15
N LYS A 208 15.29 -4.98 -9.25
CA LYS A 208 14.02 -4.26 -9.15
C LYS A 208 13.69 -3.55 -10.45
N ASP A 209 12.42 -3.53 -10.78
CA ASP A 209 11.84 -2.83 -11.93
C ASP A 209 10.46 -2.28 -11.53
N VAL A 210 9.82 -1.53 -12.43
CA VAL A 210 8.42 -1.15 -12.25
C VAL A 210 7.56 -2.40 -12.34
N VAL A 211 6.79 -2.66 -11.29
CA VAL A 211 5.84 -3.77 -11.18
C VAL A 211 4.44 -3.22 -11.24
N THR A 212 3.61 -3.78 -12.12
CA THR A 212 2.18 -3.45 -12.20
C THR A 212 1.38 -4.47 -11.40
N ILE A 213 0.48 -3.98 -10.56
CA ILE A 213 -0.44 -4.79 -9.76
C ILE A 213 -1.70 -5.02 -10.57
N ASP A 214 -2.06 -6.28 -10.79
CA ASP A 214 -3.41 -6.64 -11.17
C ASP A 214 -4.28 -6.66 -9.89
N PRO A 215 -5.25 -5.75 -9.73
CA PRO A 215 -6.08 -5.72 -8.54
C PRO A 215 -7.02 -6.91 -8.42
N VAL A 216 -7.38 -7.55 -9.54
CA VAL A 216 -8.29 -8.70 -9.62
C VAL A 216 -7.63 -9.83 -10.42
N PRO A 217 -6.56 -10.49 -9.87
CA PRO A 217 -5.79 -11.46 -10.64
C PRO A 217 -6.58 -12.73 -11.01
N GLN A 218 -7.67 -12.99 -10.31
CA GLN A 218 -8.57 -14.09 -10.65
C GLN A 218 -10.03 -13.73 -10.43
N ALA A 219 -10.84 -13.92 -11.49
CA ALA A 219 -12.29 -13.96 -11.42
C ALA A 219 -12.78 -15.14 -12.26
N ARG A 220 -13.53 -16.07 -11.66
CA ARG A 220 -14.02 -17.27 -12.39
C ARG A 220 -15.26 -17.84 -11.75
N SER A 221 -16.13 -18.44 -12.55
CA SER A 221 -17.24 -19.25 -12.06
C SER A 221 -16.82 -20.73 -11.91
N LEU A 222 -17.35 -21.39 -10.89
CA LEU A 222 -17.12 -22.78 -10.54
C LEU A 222 -18.45 -23.50 -10.43
N ASP A 223 -18.55 -24.73 -10.92
CA ASP A 223 -19.67 -25.62 -10.63
C ASP A 223 -19.43 -26.30 -9.28
N ALA A 224 -20.30 -26.05 -8.34
CA ALA A 224 -20.32 -26.67 -7.01
C ALA A 224 -21.59 -27.48 -6.84
N GLN A 225 -21.60 -28.72 -7.29
CA GLN A 225 -22.74 -29.66 -7.19
C GLN A 225 -24.03 -29.13 -7.86
N GLY A 226 -23.88 -28.47 -9.00
CA GLY A 226 -24.98 -27.91 -9.78
C GLY A 226 -25.34 -26.47 -9.39
N ALA A 227 -24.64 -25.87 -8.43
CA ALA A 227 -24.72 -24.44 -8.15
C ALA A 227 -23.56 -23.70 -8.80
N SER A 228 -23.84 -22.55 -9.44
CA SER A 228 -22.80 -21.67 -9.98
C SER A 228 -22.26 -20.78 -8.86
N VAL A 229 -20.97 -20.95 -8.53
CA VAL A 229 -20.28 -20.18 -7.48
C VAL A 229 -19.15 -19.37 -8.11
N GLY A 230 -19.15 -18.05 -7.88
CA GLY A 230 -18.06 -17.17 -8.27
C GLY A 230 -16.88 -17.28 -7.31
N TYR A 231 -15.69 -17.13 -7.84
CA TYR A 231 -14.45 -16.92 -7.06
C TYR A 231 -13.80 -15.63 -7.56
N LEU A 232 -13.61 -14.70 -6.65
CA LEU A 232 -12.95 -13.41 -6.89
C LEU A 232 -11.73 -13.30 -5.98
N GLU A 233 -10.54 -13.18 -6.56
CA GLU A 233 -9.34 -12.79 -5.82
C GLU A 233 -9.16 -11.28 -5.95
N MET A 234 -9.16 -10.57 -4.82
CA MET A 234 -8.91 -9.13 -4.75
C MET A 234 -7.52 -8.90 -4.14
N ALA A 235 -6.52 -8.61 -4.98
CA ALA A 235 -5.14 -8.47 -4.55
C ALA A 235 -4.91 -7.18 -3.77
N GLN A 236 -5.53 -6.07 -4.20
CA GLN A 236 -5.34 -4.74 -3.63
C GLN A 236 -6.52 -3.83 -3.98
N PHE A 237 -6.89 -2.93 -3.06
CA PHE A 237 -7.89 -1.90 -3.31
C PHE A 237 -7.21 -0.65 -3.91
N ILE A 238 -7.03 -0.62 -5.23
CA ILE A 238 -6.36 0.48 -5.97
C ILE A 238 -7.26 1.04 -7.06
N GLY A 239 -6.96 2.25 -7.54
CA GLY A 239 -7.82 2.98 -8.47
C GLY A 239 -8.03 2.29 -9.82
N THR A 240 -7.07 1.47 -10.26
CA THR A 240 -7.20 0.69 -11.50
C THR A 240 -8.28 -0.40 -11.44
N ALA A 241 -8.81 -0.72 -10.25
CA ALA A 241 -9.92 -1.65 -10.10
C ALA A 241 -11.29 -1.01 -10.43
N GLU A 242 -11.34 0.33 -10.53
CA GLU A 242 -12.56 1.13 -10.64
C GLU A 242 -12.91 1.45 -12.10
N GLY A 243 -14.18 1.77 -12.31
CA GLY A 243 -14.70 2.28 -13.57
C GLY A 243 -15.38 1.22 -14.44
N ALA A 244 -16.17 1.68 -15.40
CA ALA A 244 -16.84 0.82 -16.37
C ALA A 244 -15.80 0.12 -17.27
N GLY A 245 -15.88 -1.21 -17.39
CA GLY A 245 -14.90 -2.03 -18.10
C GLY A 245 -13.57 -2.20 -17.36
N GLY A 246 -13.48 -1.81 -16.09
CA GLY A 246 -12.35 -2.15 -15.24
C GLY A 246 -12.41 -3.58 -14.71
N PRO A 247 -11.30 -4.09 -14.13
CA PRO A 247 -11.21 -5.49 -13.68
C PRO A 247 -12.35 -5.94 -12.75
N LEU A 248 -12.82 -5.04 -11.88
CA LEU A 248 -13.91 -5.37 -10.96
C LEU A 248 -15.27 -5.45 -11.70
N ASP A 249 -15.54 -4.50 -12.61
CA ASP A 249 -16.75 -4.49 -13.45
C ASP A 249 -16.80 -5.71 -14.38
N GLU A 250 -15.69 -6.06 -15.02
CA GLU A 250 -15.55 -7.25 -15.86
C GLU A 250 -15.82 -8.54 -15.06
N ALA A 251 -15.25 -8.64 -13.84
CA ALA A 251 -15.44 -9.79 -12.97
C ALA A 251 -16.93 -9.99 -12.61
N PHE A 252 -17.59 -8.93 -12.15
CA PHE A 252 -19.01 -9.01 -11.75
C PHE A 252 -19.94 -9.19 -12.94
N SER A 253 -19.66 -8.58 -14.10
CA SER A 253 -20.38 -8.84 -15.35
C SER A 253 -20.28 -10.31 -15.76
N SER A 254 -19.10 -10.91 -15.62
CA SER A 254 -18.93 -12.36 -15.91
C SER A 254 -19.68 -13.26 -14.95
N PHE A 255 -19.82 -12.85 -13.68
CA PHE A 255 -20.61 -13.60 -12.68
C PHE A 255 -22.11 -13.49 -12.95
N ASP A 256 -22.59 -12.33 -13.37
CA ASP A 256 -24.00 -12.15 -13.77
C ASP A 256 -24.33 -13.01 -15.00
N ASP A 257 -23.51 -12.95 -16.05
CA ASP A 257 -23.64 -13.78 -17.27
C ASP A 257 -23.64 -15.29 -16.94
N ALA A 258 -22.83 -15.71 -15.96
CA ALA A 258 -22.75 -17.09 -15.49
C ALA A 258 -23.86 -17.47 -14.51
N SER A 259 -24.79 -16.54 -14.20
CA SER A 259 -25.85 -16.70 -13.20
C SER A 259 -25.32 -17.23 -11.85
N VAL A 260 -24.24 -16.64 -11.38
CA VAL A 260 -23.61 -16.98 -10.10
C VAL A 260 -24.58 -16.64 -8.96
N THR A 261 -24.79 -17.58 -8.04
CA THR A 261 -25.67 -17.40 -6.87
C THR A 261 -24.94 -17.39 -5.53
N GLY A 262 -23.68 -17.84 -5.50
CA GLY A 262 -22.79 -17.74 -4.34
C GLY A 262 -21.45 -17.19 -4.74
N LEU A 263 -20.77 -16.48 -3.85
CA LEU A 263 -19.48 -15.84 -4.15
C LEU A 263 -18.46 -16.09 -3.05
N VAL A 264 -17.27 -16.51 -3.43
CA VAL A 264 -16.08 -16.54 -2.57
C VAL A 264 -15.19 -15.37 -2.93
N ILE A 265 -14.91 -14.51 -1.95
CA ILE A 265 -14.01 -13.37 -2.10
C ILE A 265 -12.73 -13.67 -1.32
N ASP A 266 -11.63 -13.78 -2.05
CA ASP A 266 -10.31 -14.07 -1.47
C ASP A 266 -9.53 -12.77 -1.27
N LEU A 267 -9.41 -12.38 -0.02
CA LEU A 267 -8.64 -11.21 0.44
C LEU A 267 -7.31 -11.61 1.10
N ARG A 268 -6.90 -12.88 0.97
CA ARG A 268 -5.62 -13.31 1.52
C ARG A 268 -4.49 -12.49 0.89
N TYR A 269 -3.63 -11.93 1.74
CA TYR A 269 -2.51 -11.06 1.35
C TYR A 269 -2.94 -9.72 0.71
N ASN A 270 -4.22 -9.33 0.81
CA ASN A 270 -4.67 -7.99 0.48
C ASN A 270 -4.27 -7.04 1.63
N GLY A 271 -3.49 -6.02 1.32
CA GLY A 271 -3.02 -5.03 2.31
C GLY A 271 -3.99 -3.88 2.57
N GLY A 272 -5.17 -3.88 1.93
CA GLY A 272 -6.12 -2.76 1.98
C GLY A 272 -5.99 -1.84 0.77
N GLY A 273 -6.19 -0.54 0.95
CA GLY A 273 -6.05 0.48 -0.09
C GLY A 273 -7.13 1.55 -0.04
N LEU A 274 -7.63 1.96 -1.19
CA LEU A 274 -8.59 3.05 -1.34
C LEU A 274 -9.98 2.65 -0.83
N VAL A 275 -10.53 3.49 0.04
CA VAL A 275 -11.86 3.31 0.61
C VAL A 275 -12.93 3.24 -0.49
N ARG A 276 -12.85 4.12 -1.50
CA ARG A 276 -13.82 4.15 -2.61
C ARG A 276 -13.85 2.85 -3.41
N THR A 277 -12.69 2.16 -3.55
CA THR A 277 -12.62 0.85 -4.22
C THR A 277 -13.28 -0.24 -3.38
N ALA A 278 -13.14 -0.16 -2.05
CA ALA A 278 -13.85 -1.07 -1.13
C ALA A 278 -15.37 -0.78 -1.11
N GLU A 279 -15.77 0.49 -1.19
CA GLU A 279 -17.16 0.93 -1.33
C GLU A 279 -17.77 0.39 -2.62
N LEU A 280 -17.06 0.50 -3.74
CA LEU A 280 -17.49 -0.06 -5.03
C LEU A 280 -17.66 -1.59 -4.97
N LEU A 281 -16.72 -2.32 -4.35
CA LEU A 281 -16.92 -3.76 -4.12
C LEU A 281 -18.18 -4.01 -3.28
N GLY A 282 -18.41 -3.20 -2.24
CA GLY A 282 -19.63 -3.26 -1.44
C GLY A 282 -20.89 -3.06 -2.24
N ASP A 283 -20.89 -2.15 -3.20
CA ASP A 283 -22.02 -1.88 -4.10
C ASP A 283 -22.35 -3.09 -4.98
N TYR A 284 -21.33 -3.75 -5.54
CA TYR A 284 -21.54 -5.02 -6.28
C TYR A 284 -22.10 -6.14 -5.41
N LEU A 285 -21.75 -6.18 -4.12
CA LEU A 285 -22.21 -7.20 -3.19
C LEU A 285 -23.56 -6.86 -2.54
N GLY A 286 -23.95 -5.60 -2.57
CA GLY A 286 -25.13 -5.06 -1.89
C GLY A 286 -26.44 -5.31 -2.62
N TRP A 287 -26.50 -6.27 -3.56
CA TRP A 287 -27.76 -6.59 -4.25
C TRP A 287 -28.89 -6.84 -3.25
N GLY A 288 -29.96 -6.06 -3.35
CA GLY A 288 -31.10 -6.12 -2.41
C GLY A 288 -30.94 -5.26 -1.15
N ALA A 289 -29.80 -4.62 -0.91
CA ALA A 289 -29.71 -3.56 0.09
C ALA A 289 -30.59 -2.37 -0.31
N ALA A 290 -31.27 -1.76 0.66
CA ALA A 290 -32.01 -0.54 0.38
C ALA A 290 -31.04 0.61 0.06
N PRO A 291 -31.31 1.47 -0.93
CA PRO A 291 -30.43 2.62 -1.24
C PRO A 291 -30.23 3.61 -0.09
N SER A 292 -30.97 3.45 0.99
CA SER A 292 -30.83 4.23 2.24
C SER A 292 -29.98 3.54 3.31
N GLU A 293 -29.51 2.32 3.04
CA GLU A 293 -28.67 1.60 3.98
C GLU A 293 -27.21 2.10 3.89
N VAL A 294 -26.61 2.28 5.05
CA VAL A 294 -25.23 2.79 5.16
C VAL A 294 -24.26 1.63 4.98
N PHE A 295 -23.43 1.71 3.95
CA PHE A 295 -22.30 0.79 3.75
C PHE A 295 -21.12 1.17 4.66
N SER A 296 -20.69 2.42 4.61
CA SER A 296 -19.52 2.87 5.37
C SER A 296 -19.75 4.22 6.04
N ARG A 297 -18.93 4.52 7.05
CA ARG A 297 -18.92 5.82 7.73
C ARG A 297 -17.51 6.34 7.87
N THR A 298 -17.22 7.48 7.24
CA THR A 298 -15.98 8.22 7.46
C THR A 298 -16.20 9.27 8.56
N ARG A 299 -15.35 9.25 9.58
CA ARG A 299 -15.41 10.18 10.71
C ARG A 299 -14.07 10.88 10.87
N PHE A 300 -14.15 12.17 11.02
CA PHE A 300 -13.02 13.07 11.29
C PHE A 300 -13.04 13.49 12.75
N ASN A 301 -11.98 14.16 13.21
CA ASN A 301 -11.97 14.79 14.53
C ASN A 301 -13.01 15.91 14.63
N ASP A 302 -13.25 16.44 15.83
CA ASP A 302 -14.29 17.44 16.08
C ASP A 302 -14.11 18.70 15.24
N ALA A 303 -12.86 19.17 15.04
CA ALA A 303 -12.57 20.35 14.23
C ALA A 303 -12.92 20.18 12.75
N ASN A 304 -12.88 18.96 12.26
CA ASN A 304 -13.16 18.58 10.85
C ASN A 304 -14.46 17.79 10.72
N SER A 305 -15.34 17.81 11.72
CA SER A 305 -16.58 17.02 11.74
C SER A 305 -17.57 17.37 10.62
N SER A 306 -17.46 18.55 10.01
CA SER A 306 -18.22 18.93 8.81
C SER A 306 -17.88 18.07 7.59
N SER A 307 -16.74 17.37 7.60
CA SER A 307 -16.33 16.43 6.55
C SER A 307 -16.78 14.99 6.83
N ASN A 308 -17.49 14.74 7.93
CA ASN A 308 -18.07 13.43 8.20
C ASN A 308 -19.05 13.06 7.12
N ARG A 309 -18.96 11.80 6.65
CA ARG A 309 -19.87 11.28 5.64
C ARG A 309 -20.31 9.87 5.97
N ASP A 310 -21.52 9.55 5.55
CA ASP A 310 -22.05 8.19 5.47
C ASP A 310 -22.18 7.85 3.98
N GLU A 311 -21.51 6.78 3.55
CA GLU A 311 -21.64 6.26 2.20
C GLU A 311 -22.75 5.21 2.19
N LEU A 312 -23.68 5.38 1.27
CA LEU A 312 -24.83 4.48 1.12
C LEU A 312 -24.55 3.48 0.00
N PHE A 313 -25.15 2.30 0.09
CA PHE A 313 -25.12 1.37 -1.04
C PHE A 313 -25.64 2.03 -2.31
N GLN A 314 -24.91 1.85 -3.41
CA GLN A 314 -25.29 2.28 -4.74
C GLN A 314 -25.73 1.07 -5.56
N PHE A 315 -26.72 1.26 -6.42
CA PHE A 315 -27.12 0.21 -7.34
C PHE A 315 -26.11 0.09 -8.50
N VAL A 316 -25.59 -1.13 -8.70
CA VAL A 316 -24.74 -1.47 -9.83
C VAL A 316 -25.46 -2.51 -10.69
N ALA A 317 -25.62 -2.23 -12.00
CA ALA A 317 -26.41 -3.07 -12.90
C ALA A 317 -25.86 -4.51 -13.08
N ALA A 318 -24.54 -4.67 -12.98
CA ALA A 318 -23.86 -5.96 -13.09
C ALA A 318 -23.77 -6.72 -11.74
N SER A 319 -24.59 -6.35 -10.74
CA SER A 319 -24.62 -7.06 -9.46
C SER A 319 -25.39 -8.35 -9.56
N PRO A 320 -24.76 -9.54 -9.42
CA PRO A 320 -25.49 -10.80 -9.43
C PRO A 320 -26.37 -10.95 -8.18
N VAL A 321 -27.42 -11.76 -8.29
CA VAL A 321 -28.31 -12.09 -7.16
C VAL A 321 -27.62 -13.14 -6.29
N LEU A 322 -26.91 -12.71 -5.26
CA LEU A 322 -26.14 -13.60 -4.39
C LEU A 322 -26.98 -14.08 -3.19
N SER A 323 -27.00 -15.39 -2.94
CA SER A 323 -27.57 -15.99 -1.73
C SER A 323 -26.56 -16.10 -0.60
N ASP A 324 -25.31 -16.33 -0.95
CA ASP A 324 -24.23 -16.58 0.01
C ASP A 324 -22.92 -15.90 -0.43
N ILE A 325 -22.26 -15.24 0.52
CA ILE A 325 -20.96 -14.61 0.31
C ILE A 325 -20.00 -15.09 1.41
N VAL A 326 -18.85 -15.60 1.00
CA VAL A 326 -17.78 -16.06 1.89
C VAL A 326 -16.53 -15.24 1.65
N PHE A 327 -15.97 -14.66 2.72
CA PHE A 327 -14.67 -13.99 2.68
C PHE A 327 -13.59 -14.91 3.23
N ILE A 328 -12.46 -15.00 2.51
CA ILE A 328 -11.23 -15.66 2.95
C ILE A 328 -10.19 -14.56 3.21
N HIS A 329 -9.58 -14.51 4.40
CA HIS A 329 -8.60 -13.48 4.77
C HIS A 329 -7.49 -14.03 5.67
#